data_f6fa80edfb0408b2971e90a1681839ff
#
_entry.id   f6fa80edfb0408b2971e90a1681839ff
#
_cell.length_a   1.000
_cell.length_b   1.000
_cell.length_c   1.000
_cell.angle_alpha   90.00
_cell.angle_beta   90.00
_cell.angle_gamma   90.00
#
_symmetry.space_group_name_H-M   'P 1'
#
loop_
_entity.id
_entity.type
_entity.pdbx_description
1 polymer ?
#
loop_
_entity_poly.entity_id
_entity_poly.type
_entity_poly.pdbx_seq_one_letter_code
_entity_poly.pdbx_strand_id
1 'polypeptide(L)'
;MGTGIGQITASYQVRIPIPIFSLPLIEYEETMRIKGWTGYEKGGFGKEEDETVYVTETGLVYHKDYHCTYLDLSIRMIQGKEISGLRNESGGRYYACEHCGGKGGGPAYITDYGDRYHSSLSCSGLKRTVYAVPLSEVIGKGACSKCGH
;
A
#
# COMPACT_ATOMS: atom_id res chain seq x y z
N MET A 1 10.34 -4.85 -32.80
CA MET A 1 9.86 -4.63 -31.42
C MET A 1 10.86 -3.72 -30.73
N GLY A 2 10.47 -2.50 -30.38
CA GLY A 2 11.37 -1.54 -29.74
C GLY A 2 11.65 -1.93 -28.29
N THR A 3 12.90 -1.83 -27.85
CA THR A 3 13.34 -2.21 -26.51
C THR A 3 12.86 -1.27 -25.39
N GLY A 4 12.04 -0.25 -25.72
CA GLY A 4 11.55 0.74 -24.74
C GLY A 4 12.65 1.56 -24.05
N ILE A 5 13.88 1.51 -24.56
CA ILE A 5 15.04 2.26 -24.05
C ILE A 5 15.28 3.44 -24.98
N GLY A 6 15.08 4.65 -24.47
CA GLY A 6 15.49 5.89 -25.14
C GLY A 6 16.95 6.22 -24.78
N GLN A 7 17.68 6.75 -25.75
CA GLN A 7 19.02 7.25 -25.54
C GLN A 7 19.05 8.74 -25.86
N ILE A 8 19.55 9.55 -24.95
CA ILE A 8 19.80 10.97 -25.14
C ILE A 8 21.30 11.18 -25.09
N THR A 9 21.85 11.73 -26.18
CA THR A 9 23.25 12.12 -26.24
C THR A 9 23.33 13.64 -26.26
N ALA A 10 24.08 14.21 -25.33
CA ALA A 10 24.38 15.63 -25.28
C ALA A 10 25.85 15.86 -25.65
N SER A 11 26.10 16.63 -26.69
CA SER A 11 27.43 17.09 -27.06
C SER A 11 27.54 18.58 -26.86
N TYR A 12 28.59 19.01 -26.20
CA TYR A 12 28.86 20.42 -25.94
C TYR A 12 30.35 20.72 -25.92
N GLN A 13 30.68 21.97 -26.23
CA GLN A 13 32.07 22.42 -26.26
C GLN A 13 32.32 23.36 -25.09
N VAL A 14 33.37 23.14 -24.37
CA VAL A 14 33.81 23.96 -23.25
C VAL A 14 35.09 24.71 -23.57
N ARG A 15 35.11 26.01 -23.36
CA ARG A 15 36.32 26.83 -23.36
C ARG A 15 36.72 27.13 -21.94
N ILE A 16 37.89 26.72 -21.54
CA ILE A 16 38.44 27.04 -20.21
C ILE A 16 39.13 28.41 -20.32
N PRO A 17 38.65 29.47 -19.63
CA PRO A 17 39.24 30.80 -19.67
C PRO A 17 40.51 30.80 -18.77
N ILE A 18 41.65 30.48 -19.33
CA ILE A 18 42.92 30.69 -18.63
C ILE A 18 43.56 31.97 -19.13
N PRO A 19 43.87 32.93 -18.23
CA PRO A 19 44.26 34.32 -18.64
C PRO A 19 45.58 34.38 -19.48
N ILE A 20 46.39 33.36 -19.49
CA ILE A 20 47.72 33.38 -20.09
C ILE A 20 47.85 32.40 -21.28
N PHE A 21 46.92 31.43 -21.45
CA PHE A 21 46.99 30.45 -22.51
C PHE A 21 45.60 30.28 -23.18
N SER A 22 45.60 30.29 -24.51
CA SER A 22 44.41 29.90 -25.29
C SER A 22 44.44 28.38 -25.48
N LEU A 23 43.62 27.69 -24.67
CA LEU A 23 43.42 26.23 -24.86
C LEU A 23 42.43 25.99 -26.02
N PRO A 24 42.60 24.90 -26.77
CA PRO A 24 41.61 24.50 -27.75
C PRO A 24 40.26 24.20 -27.05
N LEU A 25 39.21 24.25 -27.85
CA LEU A 25 37.87 23.83 -27.39
C LEU A 25 37.91 22.33 -27.04
N ILE A 26 37.40 22.01 -25.87
CA ILE A 26 37.28 20.64 -25.41
C ILE A 26 35.86 20.18 -25.70
N GLU A 27 35.74 19.14 -26.49
CA GLU A 27 34.41 18.54 -26.78
C GLU A 27 34.11 17.48 -25.75
N TYR A 28 32.89 17.58 -25.19
CA TYR A 28 32.31 16.59 -24.29
C TYR A 28 31.11 15.97 -24.93
N GLU A 29 31.00 14.67 -24.84
CA GLU A 29 29.86 13.90 -25.25
C GLU A 29 29.41 13.00 -24.09
N GLU A 30 28.21 13.18 -23.62
CA GLU A 30 27.62 12.33 -22.60
C GLU A 30 26.35 11.67 -23.12
N THR A 31 26.23 10.38 -22.86
CA THR A 31 25.09 9.59 -23.29
C THR A 31 24.36 9.03 -22.07
N MET A 32 23.09 9.39 -21.94
CA MET A 32 22.20 8.87 -20.93
C MET A 32 21.20 7.91 -21.56
N ARG A 33 21.03 6.75 -20.97
CA ARG A 33 20.00 5.80 -21.35
C ARG A 33 18.81 5.94 -20.42
N ILE A 34 17.64 6.21 -20.99
CA ILE A 34 16.39 6.38 -20.26
C ILE A 34 15.47 5.23 -20.66
N LYS A 35 15.02 4.47 -19.68
CA LYS A 35 13.95 3.50 -19.90
C LYS A 35 12.65 4.27 -19.99
N GLY A 36 11.98 4.24 -21.15
CA GLY A 36 10.66 4.82 -21.30
C GLY A 36 9.70 4.19 -20.29
N TRP A 37 8.92 5.03 -19.61
CA TRP A 37 7.78 4.55 -18.85
C TRP A 37 6.75 4.03 -19.84
N THR A 38 6.63 2.72 -19.94
CA THR A 38 5.67 2.05 -20.85
C THR A 38 4.29 1.88 -20.20
N GLY A 39 4.05 2.51 -19.05
CA GLY A 39 2.90 2.22 -18.22
C GLY A 39 3.13 1.00 -17.33
N TYR A 40 2.29 0.82 -16.33
CA TYR A 40 2.23 -0.41 -15.57
C TYR A 40 1.52 -1.45 -16.43
N GLU A 41 2.27 -2.28 -17.14
CA GLU A 41 1.70 -3.50 -17.70
C GLU A 41 1.56 -4.51 -16.55
N LYS A 42 0.33 -4.95 -16.31
CA LYS A 42 0.04 -6.13 -15.49
C LYS A 42 0.69 -7.34 -16.14
N GLY A 43 1.93 -7.61 -15.79
CA GLY A 43 2.70 -8.68 -16.41
C GLY A 43 4.18 -8.33 -16.36
N GLY A 44 4.83 -8.53 -15.23
CA GLY A 44 6.26 -8.34 -15.08
C GLY A 44 7.03 -9.29 -15.98
N PHE A 45 8.09 -8.80 -16.61
CA PHE A 45 9.10 -9.48 -17.38
C PHE A 45 9.03 -11.03 -17.36
N GLY A 46 8.25 -11.62 -18.30
CA GLY A 46 8.44 -13.00 -18.74
C GLY A 46 8.10 -14.12 -17.75
N LYS A 47 7.29 -13.85 -16.71
CA LYS A 47 6.68 -14.86 -15.86
C LYS A 47 5.16 -14.80 -16.01
N GLU A 48 4.53 -15.96 -15.93
CA GLU A 48 3.07 -16.13 -15.84
C GLU A 48 2.46 -14.99 -15.03
N GLU A 49 1.32 -14.48 -15.46
CA GLU A 49 0.61 -13.36 -14.85
C GLU A 49 0.47 -13.59 -13.34
N ASP A 50 1.39 -12.99 -12.58
CA ASP A 50 1.36 -13.10 -11.13
C ASP A 50 0.26 -12.18 -10.62
N GLU A 51 -0.80 -12.79 -10.10
CA GLU A 51 -1.97 -12.07 -9.62
C GLU A 51 -1.57 -11.12 -8.48
N THR A 52 -1.94 -9.84 -8.58
CA THR A 52 -1.75 -8.90 -7.49
C THR A 52 -2.78 -9.14 -6.40
N VAL A 53 -2.32 -9.34 -5.19
CA VAL A 53 -3.15 -9.54 -4.00
C VAL A 53 -2.82 -8.51 -2.92
N TYR A 54 -3.72 -8.37 -1.98
CA TYR A 54 -3.63 -7.38 -0.92
C TYR A 54 -3.42 -8.07 0.42
N VAL A 55 -2.42 -7.61 1.17
CA VAL A 55 -2.09 -8.14 2.49
C VAL A 55 -2.00 -7.00 3.51
N THR A 56 -2.24 -7.33 4.77
CA THR A 56 -1.96 -6.41 5.88
C THR A 56 -0.74 -6.89 6.65
N GLU A 57 -0.08 -5.99 7.37
CA GLU A 57 1.15 -6.27 8.11
C GLU A 57 0.99 -7.47 9.06
N THR A 58 -0.12 -7.50 9.81
CA THR A 58 -0.40 -8.53 10.82
C THR A 58 -1.38 -9.60 10.35
N GLY A 59 -1.94 -9.47 9.14
CA GLY A 59 -2.94 -10.40 8.61
C GLY A 59 -2.35 -11.76 8.23
N LEU A 60 -3.09 -12.83 8.52
CA LEU A 60 -2.72 -14.21 8.18
C LEU A 60 -3.25 -14.65 6.80
N VAL A 61 -4.00 -13.78 6.13
CA VAL A 61 -4.62 -14.07 4.83
C VAL A 61 -4.28 -12.98 3.82
N TYR A 62 -4.31 -13.35 2.55
CA TYR A 62 -4.30 -12.41 1.44
C TYR A 62 -5.70 -12.20 0.87
N HIS A 63 -5.92 -11.07 0.22
CA HIS A 63 -7.18 -10.66 -0.38
C HIS A 63 -6.99 -10.40 -1.87
N LYS A 64 -7.89 -10.88 -2.70
CA LYS A 64 -7.91 -10.59 -4.14
C LYS A 64 -8.62 -9.28 -4.47
N ASP A 65 -9.51 -8.84 -3.59
CA ASP A 65 -10.26 -7.60 -3.74
C ASP A 65 -9.81 -6.58 -2.68
N TYR A 66 -9.36 -5.39 -3.14
CA TYR A 66 -9.01 -4.27 -2.27
C TYR A 66 -10.19 -3.77 -1.43
N HIS A 67 -11.41 -3.84 -1.98
CA HIS A 67 -12.64 -3.44 -1.31
C HIS A 67 -13.27 -4.56 -0.47
N CYS A 68 -12.53 -5.62 -0.23
CA CYS A 68 -12.97 -6.67 0.69
C CYS A 68 -13.35 -6.06 2.04
N THR A 69 -14.51 -6.42 2.58
CA THR A 69 -15.02 -5.90 3.87
C THR A 69 -14.11 -6.15 5.07
N TYR A 70 -13.15 -7.06 4.93
CA TYR A 70 -12.11 -7.26 5.95
C TYR A 70 -10.92 -6.29 5.80
N LEU A 71 -10.74 -5.67 4.63
CA LEU A 71 -9.74 -4.62 4.40
C LEU A 71 -10.36 -3.23 4.57
N ASP A 72 -11.53 -3.02 3.99
CA ASP A 72 -12.29 -1.78 4.09
C ASP A 72 -13.17 -1.84 5.35
N LEU A 73 -12.72 -1.12 6.39
CA LEU A 73 -13.40 -1.14 7.67
C LEU A 73 -14.61 -0.20 7.66
N SER A 74 -15.82 -0.77 7.72
CA SER A 74 -17.05 -0.03 7.95
C SER A 74 -17.08 0.50 9.39
N ILE A 75 -16.54 1.68 9.64
CA ILE A 75 -16.48 2.28 10.98
C ILE A 75 -17.79 2.98 11.29
N ARG A 76 -18.43 2.60 12.39
CA ARG A 76 -19.66 3.24 12.91
C ARG A 76 -19.42 3.87 14.27
N MET A 77 -19.96 5.06 14.48
CA MET A 77 -19.97 5.72 15.78
C MET A 77 -21.25 5.33 16.53
N ILE A 78 -21.10 4.94 17.78
CA ILE A 78 -22.17 4.56 18.70
C ILE A 78 -21.98 5.22 20.06
N GLN A 79 -23.03 5.23 20.89
CA GLN A 79 -22.90 5.64 22.28
C GLN A 79 -22.33 4.49 23.12
N GLY A 80 -21.37 4.80 24.00
CA GLY A 80 -20.70 3.78 24.82
C GLY A 80 -21.64 2.91 25.65
N LYS A 81 -22.80 3.46 26.07
CA LYS A 81 -23.83 2.75 26.81
C LYS A 81 -24.55 1.65 26.01
N GLU A 82 -24.51 1.71 24.69
CA GLU A 82 -25.19 0.77 23.79
C GLU A 82 -24.33 -0.47 23.49
N ILE A 83 -23.03 -0.42 23.75
CA ILE A 83 -22.05 -1.44 23.39
C ILE A 83 -22.43 -2.82 23.93
N SER A 84 -22.91 -2.90 25.17
CA SER A 84 -23.24 -4.19 25.81
C SER A 84 -24.36 -4.95 25.09
N GLY A 85 -25.27 -4.24 24.44
CA GLY A 85 -26.37 -4.81 23.66
C GLY A 85 -26.04 -5.15 22.22
N LEU A 86 -24.93 -4.62 21.70
CA LEU A 86 -24.56 -4.80 20.31
C LEU A 86 -23.78 -6.12 20.07
N ARG A 87 -23.90 -6.60 18.84
CA ARG A 87 -23.13 -7.74 18.31
C ARG A 87 -22.56 -7.35 16.97
N ASN A 88 -21.40 -7.89 16.65
CA ASN A 88 -20.81 -7.78 15.32
C ASN A 88 -21.53 -8.72 14.34
N GLU A 89 -21.25 -8.60 13.05
CA GLU A 89 -21.85 -9.42 11.99
C GLU A 89 -21.59 -10.93 12.15
N SER A 90 -20.58 -11.31 12.96
CA SER A 90 -20.32 -12.69 13.32
C SER A 90 -21.03 -13.14 14.61
N GLY A 91 -21.88 -12.28 15.21
CA GLY A 91 -22.61 -12.54 16.46
C GLY A 91 -21.77 -12.33 17.73
N GLY A 92 -20.52 -11.91 17.60
CA GLY A 92 -19.58 -11.69 18.72
C GLY A 92 -19.88 -10.39 19.49
N ARG A 93 -19.47 -10.35 20.76
CA ARG A 93 -19.53 -9.13 21.59
C ARG A 93 -18.35 -8.21 21.27
N TYR A 94 -18.54 -6.91 21.55
CA TYR A 94 -17.46 -5.94 21.49
C TYR A 94 -16.79 -5.78 22.86
N TYR A 95 -15.45 -5.80 22.86
CA TYR A 95 -14.61 -5.57 24.02
C TYR A 95 -13.84 -4.26 23.87
N ALA A 96 -13.34 -3.71 24.98
CA ALA A 96 -12.51 -2.51 24.93
C ALA A 96 -11.21 -2.77 24.15
N CYS A 97 -10.83 -1.82 23.30
CA CYS A 97 -9.54 -1.87 22.63
C CYS A 97 -8.39 -1.68 23.63
N GLU A 98 -7.38 -2.51 23.54
CA GLU A 98 -6.19 -2.46 24.43
C GLU A 98 -5.35 -1.20 24.20
N HIS A 99 -5.36 -0.63 22.98
CA HIS A 99 -4.55 0.55 22.65
C HIS A 99 -5.18 1.87 23.06
N CYS A 100 -6.50 2.03 22.93
CA CYS A 100 -7.17 3.29 23.24
C CYS A 100 -8.07 3.21 24.49
N GLY A 101 -8.17 2.05 25.11
CA GLY A 101 -8.92 1.82 26.33
C GLY A 101 -10.31 2.42 26.28
N GLY A 102 -11.32 1.71 25.83
CA GLY A 102 -12.70 2.22 25.80
C GLY A 102 -13.14 2.67 27.18
N LYS A 103 -12.97 3.94 27.50
CA LYS A 103 -13.52 4.53 28.73
C LYS A 103 -15.01 4.70 28.51
N GLY A 104 -15.81 3.93 29.25
CA GLY A 104 -17.25 3.91 29.12
C GLY A 104 -17.90 5.29 29.27
N GLY A 105 -18.95 5.55 28.50
CA GLY A 105 -19.84 6.70 28.61
C GLY A 105 -19.74 7.74 27.51
N GLY A 106 -18.68 7.77 26.72
CA GLY A 106 -18.51 8.65 25.57
C GLY A 106 -18.83 7.99 24.23
N PRO A 107 -18.63 8.68 23.10
CA PRO A 107 -18.74 8.09 21.77
C PRO A 107 -17.71 6.97 21.61
N ALA A 108 -18.13 5.89 20.98
CA ALA A 108 -17.28 4.75 20.66
C ALA A 108 -17.38 4.42 19.16
N TYR A 109 -16.31 3.85 18.63
CA TYR A 109 -16.21 3.46 17.22
C TYR A 109 -16.08 1.95 17.14
N ILE A 110 -16.91 1.32 16.34
CA ILE A 110 -16.93 -0.11 16.10
C ILE A 110 -16.83 -0.39 14.61
N THR A 111 -16.44 -1.59 14.27
CA THR A 111 -16.49 -2.10 12.89
C THR A 111 -17.41 -3.30 12.81
N ASP A 112 -17.96 -3.57 11.63
CA ASP A 112 -18.99 -4.61 11.47
C ASP A 112 -18.45 -6.02 11.79
N TYR A 113 -17.19 -6.31 11.51
CA TYR A 113 -16.57 -7.61 11.72
C TYR A 113 -15.54 -7.66 12.86
N GLY A 114 -15.21 -6.51 13.43
CA GLY A 114 -14.29 -6.44 14.57
C GLY A 114 -14.96 -6.90 15.87
N ASP A 115 -14.13 -7.21 16.86
CA ASP A 115 -14.57 -7.57 18.22
C ASP A 115 -14.18 -6.49 19.25
N ARG A 116 -13.65 -5.36 18.80
CA ARG A 116 -13.21 -4.26 19.67
C ARG A 116 -13.97 -2.96 19.38
N TYR A 117 -14.24 -2.22 20.46
CA TYR A 117 -14.70 -0.84 20.35
C TYR A 117 -13.57 0.13 20.74
N HIS A 118 -13.52 1.28 20.09
CA HIS A 118 -12.46 2.26 20.21
C HIS A 118 -13.00 3.60 20.66
N SER A 119 -12.24 4.32 21.49
CA SER A 119 -12.58 5.67 21.94
C SER A 119 -12.09 6.77 20.98
N SER A 120 -11.27 6.43 19.98
CA SER A 120 -10.70 7.37 19.03
C SER A 120 -10.63 6.78 17.63
N LEU A 121 -11.00 7.57 16.60
CA LEU A 121 -10.80 7.24 15.19
C LEU A 121 -9.31 7.15 14.80
N SER A 122 -8.44 7.81 15.55
CA SER A 122 -6.99 7.76 15.30
C SER A 122 -6.30 6.54 15.91
N CYS A 123 -7.05 5.66 16.58
CA CYS A 123 -6.50 4.46 17.18
C CYS A 123 -5.83 3.56 16.14
N SER A 124 -4.63 3.07 16.45
CA SER A 124 -3.90 2.13 15.59
C SER A 124 -4.69 0.85 15.30
N GLY A 125 -5.54 0.42 16.23
CA GLY A 125 -6.43 -0.73 16.04
C GLY A 125 -7.54 -0.53 15.00
N LEU A 126 -7.83 0.72 14.59
CA LEU A 126 -8.74 1.06 13.49
C LEU A 126 -8.02 1.34 12.17
N LYS A 127 -6.71 1.47 12.18
CA LYS A 127 -5.92 1.72 10.97
C LYS A 127 -5.36 0.40 10.46
N ARG A 128 -5.52 0.17 9.17
CA ARG A 128 -4.89 -0.96 8.48
C ARG A 128 -4.05 -0.43 7.34
N THR A 129 -2.77 -0.77 7.33
CA THR A 129 -1.91 -0.56 6.17
C THR A 129 -2.08 -1.76 5.26
N VAL A 130 -2.50 -1.51 4.04
CA VAL A 130 -2.71 -2.54 3.01
C VAL A 130 -1.58 -2.44 2.00
N TYR A 131 -0.93 -3.55 1.72
CA TYR A 131 0.13 -3.66 0.73
C TYR A 131 -0.36 -4.46 -0.47
N ALA A 132 -0.08 -3.97 -1.67
CA ALA A 132 -0.30 -4.71 -2.90
C ALA A 132 0.98 -5.47 -3.24
N VAL A 133 0.90 -6.79 -3.30
CA VAL A 133 2.05 -7.68 -3.55
C VAL A 133 1.68 -8.74 -4.59
N PRO A 134 2.64 -9.28 -5.34
CA PRO A 134 2.39 -10.45 -6.18
C PRO A 134 2.02 -11.67 -5.35
N LEU A 135 1.11 -12.50 -5.84
CA LEU A 135 0.68 -13.72 -5.14
C LEU A 135 1.86 -14.67 -4.85
N SER A 136 2.85 -14.72 -5.75
CA SER A 136 4.07 -15.51 -5.57
C SER A 136 4.92 -15.10 -4.37
N GLU A 137 4.80 -13.87 -3.90
CA GLU A 137 5.53 -13.36 -2.73
C GLU A 137 4.79 -13.63 -1.41
N VAL A 138 3.53 -14.08 -1.48
CA VAL A 138 2.69 -14.31 -0.30
C VAL A 138 2.91 -15.73 0.24
N ILE A 139 4.02 -15.92 0.93
CA ILE A 139 4.36 -17.22 1.53
C ILE A 139 3.70 -17.39 2.89
N GLY A 140 3.00 -18.50 3.09
CA GLY A 140 2.43 -18.88 4.40
C GLY A 140 1.12 -18.17 4.78
N LYS A 141 0.57 -17.30 3.93
CA LYS A 141 -0.75 -16.70 4.14
C LYS A 141 -1.81 -17.46 3.34
N GLY A 142 -2.94 -17.74 3.98
CA GLY A 142 -4.10 -18.36 3.32
C GLY A 142 -4.90 -17.35 2.49
N ALA A 143 -5.78 -17.86 1.64
CA ALA A 143 -6.75 -17.04 0.93
C ALA A 143 -7.84 -16.52 1.88
N CYS A 144 -8.27 -15.28 1.70
CA CYS A 144 -9.42 -14.74 2.44
C CYS A 144 -10.69 -15.53 2.10
N SER A 145 -11.45 -15.92 3.11
CA SER A 145 -12.71 -16.67 2.94
C SER A 145 -13.80 -15.91 2.18
N LYS A 146 -13.70 -14.57 2.07
CA LYS A 146 -14.68 -13.74 1.37
C LYS A 146 -14.31 -13.42 -0.08
N CYS A 147 -13.03 -13.18 -0.37
CA CYS A 147 -12.57 -12.70 -1.67
C CYS A 147 -11.37 -13.48 -2.23
N GLY A 148 -10.98 -14.57 -1.61
CA GLY A 148 -9.82 -15.35 -2.05
C GLY A 148 -10.15 -16.46 -3.04
N HIS A 149 -11.39 -16.53 -3.54
CA HIS A 149 -11.84 -17.56 -4.51
C HIS A 149 -11.50 -17.19 -5.92
#